data_480022fdd1137f27f8d69bd88a1725e9
#
_entry.id   480022fdd1137f27f8d69bd88a1725e9
#
_cell.length_a   1.000
_cell.length_b   1.000
_cell.length_c   1.000
_cell.angle_alpha   90.00
_cell.angle_beta   90.00
_cell.angle_gamma   90.00
#
_symmetry.space_group_name_H-M   'P 1'
#
loop_
_entity.id
_entity.type
_entity.pdbx_description
1 polymer ?
#
loop_
_entity_poly.entity_id
_entity_poly.type
_entity_poly.pdbx_seq_one_letter_code
_entity_poly.pdbx_strand_id
1 'polypeptide(L)'
;TFVQITKTYDPEHHGDHHGKVAYGFPVPESVSADTEEEFITPIAVRLASANPALGPKNAAKCTTCHAFEKGGAVKLGPALWNIVGTDIAAAEGFAYSGALSGIEGAWTAEALDGFLLKPKAWAPGTKMGFAGLKDDEDRANLIAWMFQQADAPMAL
;
A
#
# COMPACT_ATOMS: atom_id res chain seq x y z
N THR A 1 -38.95 -1.31 47.37
CA THR A 1 -38.09 -1.65 48.51
C THR A 1 -36.67 -1.87 47.96
N PHE A 2 -35.83 -0.84 48.07
CA PHE A 2 -34.42 -0.93 47.69
C PHE A 2 -33.63 -1.53 48.85
N VAL A 3 -32.95 -2.67 48.59
CA VAL A 3 -32.00 -3.23 49.50
C VAL A 3 -30.63 -2.63 49.17
N GLN A 4 -30.13 -1.79 50.05
CA GLN A 4 -28.76 -1.31 50.01
C GLN A 4 -27.84 -2.38 50.63
N ILE A 5 -26.92 -2.90 49.81
CA ILE A 5 -25.84 -3.75 50.29
C ILE A 5 -24.63 -2.82 50.44
N THR A 6 -24.38 -2.37 51.66
CA THR A 6 -23.15 -1.74 52.07
C THR A 6 -22.08 -2.81 52.27
N LYS A 7 -21.13 -2.91 51.34
CA LYS A 7 -19.95 -3.75 51.48
C LYS A 7 -18.85 -2.90 52.12
N THR A 8 -18.61 -3.16 53.42
CA THR A 8 -17.52 -2.59 54.15
C THR A 8 -16.19 -3.03 53.54
N TYR A 9 -15.33 -2.06 53.25
CA TYR A 9 -13.94 -2.25 52.81
C TYR A 9 -13.10 -2.58 54.03
N ASP A 10 -12.46 -3.76 54.03
CA ASP A 10 -11.51 -4.19 55.03
C ASP A 10 -10.07 -3.99 54.48
N PRO A 11 -9.22 -3.14 55.09
CA PRO A 11 -7.91 -2.80 54.56
C PRO A 11 -6.74 -3.70 55.07
N GLU A 12 -6.99 -4.84 55.68
CA GLU A 12 -5.91 -5.66 56.25
C GLU A 12 -5.84 -7.08 55.62
N HIS A 13 -5.42 -7.16 54.37
CA HIS A 13 -4.80 -8.39 53.88
C HIS A 13 -3.77 -8.03 52.77
N HIS A 14 -2.58 -7.62 53.21
CA HIS A 14 -1.38 -7.70 52.43
C HIS A 14 -0.92 -9.16 52.37
N GLY A 15 -1.35 -9.87 51.37
CA GLY A 15 -0.84 -11.17 51.01
C GLY A 15 -0.15 -11.05 49.63
N ASP A 16 1.17 -11.18 49.63
CA ASP A 16 1.99 -11.28 48.44
C ASP A 16 1.53 -12.42 47.56
N HIS A 17 0.86 -12.11 46.49
CA HIS A 17 0.70 -13.02 45.35
C HIS A 17 1.15 -12.35 44.07
N HIS A 18 2.43 -12.50 43.78
CA HIS A 18 2.93 -12.41 42.45
C HIS A 18 2.13 -13.35 41.56
N GLY A 19 1.50 -12.80 40.58
CA GLY A 19 1.17 -13.54 39.37
C GLY A 19 -0.26 -13.97 39.22
N LYS A 20 -0.74 -13.57 38.12
CA LYS A 20 -1.78 -14.12 37.25
C LYS A 20 -3.04 -13.29 37.20
N VAL A 21 -3.02 -12.48 36.17
CA VAL A 21 -4.17 -11.76 35.63
C VAL A 21 -5.42 -12.61 35.57
N ALA A 22 -6.47 -12.07 36.15
CA ALA A 22 -7.78 -12.69 36.35
C ALA A 22 -8.66 -12.73 35.08
N TYR A 23 -8.07 -12.78 33.90
CA TYR A 23 -8.81 -13.03 32.66
C TYR A 23 -8.24 -14.29 32.03
N GLY A 24 -8.92 -15.41 32.25
CA GLY A 24 -8.52 -16.76 31.88
C GLY A 24 -8.39 -17.05 30.39
N PHE A 25 -7.69 -16.18 29.65
CA PHE A 25 -7.20 -16.47 28.32
C PHE A 25 -5.74 -16.92 28.43
N PRO A 26 -5.38 -18.10 27.95
CA PRO A 26 -3.99 -18.48 27.87
C PRO A 26 -3.30 -17.50 26.92
N VAL A 27 -2.39 -16.70 27.45
CA VAL A 27 -1.44 -15.95 26.62
C VAL A 27 -0.49 -17.00 26.04
N PRO A 28 -0.39 -17.16 24.72
CA PRO A 28 0.58 -18.07 24.16
C PRO A 28 2.00 -17.59 24.51
N GLU A 29 2.74 -18.41 25.21
CA GLU A 29 4.13 -18.18 25.64
C GLU A 29 5.15 -18.31 24.50
N SER A 30 4.83 -17.85 23.32
CA SER A 30 5.82 -17.64 22.27
C SER A 30 5.26 -16.81 21.11
N VAL A 31 5.10 -15.54 21.33
CA VAL A 31 5.30 -14.61 20.22
C VAL A 31 6.79 -14.34 20.21
N SER A 32 7.53 -15.07 19.38
CA SER A 32 8.87 -14.70 19.00
C SER A 32 8.80 -13.30 18.41
N ALA A 33 9.49 -12.37 19.06
CA ALA A 33 9.62 -10.97 18.69
C ALA A 33 10.53 -10.85 17.45
N ASP A 34 10.03 -11.32 16.28
CA ASP A 34 10.74 -11.19 14.99
C ASP A 34 9.77 -11.17 13.80
N THR A 35 8.59 -10.62 14.00
CA THR A 35 7.83 -10.05 12.89
C THR A 35 7.51 -8.62 13.30
N GLU A 36 8.45 -7.71 13.04
CA GLU A 36 8.07 -6.34 12.76
C GLU A 36 7.15 -6.43 11.53
N GLU A 37 5.85 -6.57 11.76
CA GLU A 37 4.86 -6.20 10.76
C GLU A 37 5.12 -4.72 10.52
N GLU A 38 5.89 -4.44 9.47
CA GLU A 38 6.12 -3.10 8.97
C GLU A 38 4.72 -2.52 8.75
N PHE A 39 4.29 -1.65 9.65
CA PHE A 39 2.96 -1.05 9.63
C PHE A 39 2.90 -0.10 8.43
N ILE A 40 2.58 -0.66 7.26
CA ILE A 40 2.48 0.09 6.02
C ILE A 40 1.27 1.01 6.12
N THR A 41 1.54 2.30 6.25
CA THR A 41 0.48 3.32 6.22
C THR A 41 -0.28 3.22 4.90
N PRO A 42 -1.62 3.10 4.91
CA PRO A 42 -2.42 3.00 3.69
C PRO A 42 -2.10 4.13 2.71
N ILE A 43 -2.07 3.80 1.41
CA ILE A 43 -1.73 4.78 0.36
C ILE A 43 -2.65 6.01 0.39
N ALA A 44 -3.93 5.84 0.70
CA ALA A 44 -4.88 6.96 0.81
C ALA A 44 -4.44 7.99 1.85
N VAL A 45 -3.88 7.54 2.99
CA VAL A 45 -3.34 8.45 4.03
C VAL A 45 -2.07 9.13 3.54
N ARG A 46 -1.19 8.39 2.87
CA ARG A 46 0.08 8.94 2.33
C ARG A 46 -0.16 9.93 1.19
N LEU A 47 -1.18 9.72 0.37
CA LEU A 47 -1.54 10.65 -0.71
C LEU A 47 -2.00 12.02 -0.18
N ALA A 48 -2.63 12.07 0.99
CA ALA A 48 -3.05 13.34 1.61
C ALA A 48 -1.87 14.29 1.92
N SER A 49 -0.66 13.75 2.09
CA SER A 49 0.57 14.52 2.33
C SER A 49 1.57 14.45 1.17
N ALA A 50 1.23 13.75 0.08
CA ALA A 50 2.12 13.57 -1.05
C ALA A 50 2.41 14.87 -1.79
N ASN A 51 3.63 15.00 -2.31
CA ASN A 51 4.06 16.11 -3.14
C ASN A 51 4.22 15.68 -4.61
N PRO A 52 3.24 15.95 -5.48
CA PRO A 52 3.32 15.57 -6.89
C PRO A 52 4.49 16.20 -7.64
N ALA A 53 5.02 17.34 -7.17
CA ALA A 53 6.17 17.99 -7.79
C ALA A 53 7.45 17.14 -7.72
N LEU A 54 7.51 16.17 -6.82
CA LEU A 54 8.61 15.20 -6.72
C LEU A 54 8.40 13.99 -7.65
N GLY A 55 7.20 13.81 -8.21
CA GLY A 55 6.85 12.71 -9.10
C GLY A 55 7.80 12.51 -10.27
N PRO A 56 8.17 13.55 -11.04
CA PRO A 56 9.11 13.42 -12.17
C PRO A 56 10.46 12.86 -11.74
N LYS A 57 10.98 13.26 -10.58
CA LYS A 57 12.23 12.73 -10.02
C LYS A 57 12.09 11.23 -9.72
N ASN A 58 10.98 10.83 -9.11
CA ASN A 58 10.71 9.44 -8.76
C ASN A 58 10.42 8.60 -10.01
N ALA A 59 9.80 9.18 -11.05
CA ALA A 59 9.53 8.55 -12.33
C ALA A 59 10.80 8.39 -13.22
N ALA A 60 11.91 9.01 -12.89
CA ALA A 60 13.12 8.98 -13.72
C ALA A 60 13.60 7.55 -14.03
N LYS A 61 13.40 6.59 -13.09
CA LYS A 61 13.73 5.17 -13.28
C LYS A 61 12.79 4.46 -14.27
N CYS A 62 11.63 5.04 -14.54
CA CYS A 62 10.57 4.44 -15.36
C CYS A 62 10.67 4.90 -16.83
N THR A 63 11.25 6.09 -17.07
CA THR A 63 11.24 6.75 -18.39
C THR A 63 12.03 6.00 -19.46
N THR A 64 12.97 5.15 -19.07
CA THR A 64 13.69 4.27 -20.01
C THR A 64 12.72 3.29 -20.71
N CYS A 65 11.70 2.83 -20.00
CA CYS A 65 10.78 1.81 -20.48
C CYS A 65 9.37 2.34 -20.75
N HIS A 66 8.99 3.49 -20.21
CA HIS A 66 7.64 4.06 -20.33
C HIS A 66 7.69 5.51 -20.79
N ALA A 67 6.62 5.93 -21.48
CA ALA A 67 6.33 7.32 -21.77
C ALA A 67 5.19 7.78 -20.85
N PHE A 68 5.28 8.97 -20.27
CA PHE A 68 4.25 9.56 -19.42
C PHE A 68 3.50 10.71 -20.09
N GLU A 69 4.02 11.21 -21.23
CA GLU A 69 3.41 12.29 -21.98
C GLU A 69 2.25 11.82 -22.84
N LYS A 70 1.31 12.74 -23.12
CA LYS A 70 0.21 12.51 -24.03
C LYS A 70 0.69 12.12 -25.42
N GLY A 71 0.19 11.00 -25.94
CA GLY A 71 0.63 10.47 -27.25
C GLY A 71 2.03 9.85 -27.22
N GLY A 72 2.59 9.63 -26.03
CA GLY A 72 3.88 9.00 -25.86
C GLY A 72 3.93 7.58 -26.45
N ALA A 73 5.10 7.22 -27.00
CA ALA A 73 5.28 5.94 -27.65
C ALA A 73 5.29 4.77 -26.68
N VAL A 74 4.76 3.63 -27.13
CA VAL A 74 5.00 2.34 -26.48
C VAL A 74 6.48 1.98 -26.66
N LYS A 75 7.13 1.65 -25.56
CA LYS A 75 8.57 1.29 -25.51
C LYS A 75 8.70 -0.19 -25.07
N LEU A 76 9.62 -0.46 -24.14
CA LEU A 76 9.71 -1.77 -23.48
C LEU A 76 8.48 -2.06 -22.59
N GLY A 77 7.81 -1.01 -22.15
CA GLY A 77 6.55 -1.03 -21.43
C GLY A 77 5.49 -0.18 -22.13
N PRO A 78 4.23 -0.23 -21.67
CA PRO A 78 3.16 0.60 -22.20
C PRO A 78 3.39 2.09 -21.94
N ALA A 79 2.75 2.94 -22.74
CA ALA A 79 2.59 4.35 -22.40
C ALA A 79 1.71 4.49 -21.15
N LEU A 80 2.03 5.44 -20.27
CA LEU A 80 1.39 5.60 -18.97
C LEU A 80 0.51 6.87 -18.86
N TRP A 81 0.36 7.63 -19.95
CA TRP A 81 -0.64 8.69 -19.99
C TRP A 81 -2.03 8.11 -19.83
N ASN A 82 -2.87 8.71 -19.02
CA ASN A 82 -4.22 8.23 -18.67
C ASN A 82 -4.26 6.84 -17.98
N ILE A 83 -3.15 6.32 -17.47
CA ILE A 83 -3.14 4.94 -16.93
C ILE A 83 -3.97 4.79 -15.65
N VAL A 84 -4.00 5.81 -14.80
CA VAL A 84 -4.72 5.75 -13.53
C VAL A 84 -6.23 5.65 -13.79
N GLY A 85 -6.87 4.68 -13.14
CA GLY A 85 -8.30 4.41 -13.30
C GLY A 85 -8.68 3.54 -14.50
N THR A 86 -7.73 3.24 -15.40
CA THR A 86 -7.99 2.28 -16.49
C THR A 86 -7.86 0.83 -16.02
N ASP A 87 -8.50 -0.08 -16.73
CA ASP A 87 -8.37 -1.51 -16.42
C ASP A 87 -6.92 -1.97 -16.54
N ILE A 88 -6.55 -2.91 -15.70
CA ILE A 88 -5.21 -3.50 -15.69
C ILE A 88 -4.99 -4.22 -17.03
N ALA A 89 -3.82 -3.99 -17.61
CA ALA A 89 -3.44 -4.53 -18.93
C ALA A 89 -4.27 -4.03 -20.13
N ALA A 90 -4.97 -2.90 -20.01
CA ALA A 90 -5.81 -2.35 -21.07
C ALA A 90 -5.11 -1.31 -21.97
N ALA A 91 -3.86 -0.90 -21.67
CA ALA A 91 -3.18 0.10 -22.49
C ALA A 91 -2.97 -0.43 -23.93
N GLU A 92 -3.40 0.36 -24.89
CA GLU A 92 -3.37 -0.01 -26.30
C GLU A 92 -1.94 -0.16 -26.85
N GLY A 93 -1.75 -1.04 -27.81
CA GLY A 93 -0.50 -1.21 -28.53
C GLY A 93 0.58 -1.97 -27.76
N PHE A 94 0.32 -2.42 -26.53
CA PHE A 94 1.30 -3.18 -25.72
C PHE A 94 0.85 -4.63 -25.49
N ALA A 95 1.74 -5.58 -25.76
CA ALA A 95 1.49 -7.01 -25.52
C ALA A 95 1.86 -7.39 -24.09
N TYR A 96 0.88 -7.41 -23.20
CA TYR A 96 1.04 -7.78 -21.80
C TYR A 96 1.42 -9.26 -21.60
N SER A 97 2.01 -9.57 -20.45
CA SER A 97 2.13 -10.96 -20.00
C SER A 97 0.81 -11.47 -19.45
N GLY A 98 0.60 -12.77 -19.47
CA GLY A 98 -0.57 -13.39 -18.82
C GLY A 98 -0.70 -13.05 -17.34
N ALA A 99 0.42 -12.70 -16.68
CA ALA A 99 0.43 -12.27 -15.29
C ALA A 99 -0.37 -10.99 -15.04
N LEU A 100 -0.36 -10.03 -15.95
CA LEU A 100 -1.15 -8.79 -15.82
C LEU A 100 -2.50 -8.91 -16.49
N SER A 101 -2.58 -9.52 -17.67
CA SER A 101 -3.86 -9.67 -18.39
C SER A 101 -4.84 -10.63 -17.70
N GLY A 102 -4.39 -11.40 -16.72
CA GLY A 102 -5.24 -12.25 -15.89
C GLY A 102 -5.74 -11.57 -14.60
N ILE A 103 -5.36 -10.33 -14.35
CA ILE A 103 -5.79 -9.57 -13.16
C ILE A 103 -6.98 -8.70 -13.56
N GLU A 104 -8.10 -8.90 -12.89
CA GLU A 104 -9.29 -8.06 -13.05
C GLU A 104 -9.17 -6.80 -12.17
N GLY A 105 -9.76 -5.70 -12.62
CA GLY A 105 -9.81 -4.43 -11.91
C GLY A 105 -9.01 -3.33 -12.60
N ALA A 106 -8.96 -2.18 -11.93
CA ALA A 106 -8.34 -0.96 -12.47
C ALA A 106 -7.05 -0.60 -11.72
N TRP A 107 -6.24 0.23 -12.36
CA TRP A 107 -5.08 0.86 -11.74
C TRP A 107 -5.51 1.94 -10.74
N THR A 108 -6.01 1.51 -9.58
CA THR A 108 -6.27 2.38 -8.45
C THR A 108 -4.97 2.78 -7.76
N ALA A 109 -5.04 3.73 -6.82
CA ALA A 109 -3.88 4.09 -6.00
C ALA A 109 -3.30 2.89 -5.25
N GLU A 110 -4.17 2.03 -4.72
CA GLU A 110 -3.78 0.81 -3.98
C GLU A 110 -3.11 -0.20 -4.91
N ALA A 111 -3.67 -0.44 -6.09
CA ALA A 111 -3.09 -1.35 -7.08
C ALA A 111 -1.71 -0.86 -7.53
N LEU A 112 -1.59 0.45 -7.81
CA LEU A 112 -0.31 1.07 -8.16
C LEU A 112 0.69 0.98 -7.02
N ASP A 113 0.29 1.26 -5.78
CA ASP A 113 1.18 1.18 -4.62
C ASP A 113 1.74 -0.23 -4.44
N GLY A 114 0.87 -1.25 -4.43
CA GLY A 114 1.28 -2.64 -4.31
C GLY A 114 2.16 -3.10 -5.47
N PHE A 115 1.79 -2.77 -6.70
CA PHE A 115 2.56 -3.14 -7.88
C PHE A 115 3.93 -2.45 -7.92
N LEU A 116 3.98 -1.15 -7.65
CA LEU A 116 5.23 -0.38 -7.65
C LEU A 116 6.15 -0.72 -6.49
N LEU A 117 5.61 -1.18 -5.36
CA LEU A 117 6.42 -1.66 -4.24
C LEU A 117 7.27 -2.87 -4.65
N LYS A 118 6.64 -3.87 -5.28
CA LYS A 118 7.33 -5.10 -5.70
C LYS A 118 6.59 -5.78 -6.86
N PRO A 119 6.82 -5.37 -8.11
CA PRO A 119 6.06 -5.83 -9.28
C PRO A 119 5.98 -7.35 -9.42
N LYS A 120 7.11 -8.05 -9.22
CA LYS A 120 7.17 -9.52 -9.34
C LYS A 120 6.43 -10.28 -8.23
N ALA A 121 6.27 -9.66 -7.06
CA ALA A 121 5.51 -10.25 -5.98
C ALA A 121 4.00 -10.01 -6.17
N TRP A 122 3.63 -8.81 -6.64
CA TRP A 122 2.25 -8.43 -6.87
C TRP A 122 1.66 -9.12 -8.10
N ALA A 123 2.43 -9.24 -9.18
CA ALA A 123 2.05 -9.92 -10.43
C ALA A 123 3.14 -10.94 -10.82
N PRO A 124 3.16 -12.15 -10.22
CA PRO A 124 4.15 -13.18 -10.55
C PRO A 124 4.11 -13.53 -12.04
N GLY A 125 5.25 -13.47 -12.71
CA GLY A 125 5.35 -13.67 -14.15
C GLY A 125 5.24 -12.39 -14.99
N THR A 126 5.14 -11.20 -14.36
CA THR A 126 5.21 -9.93 -15.09
C THR A 126 6.53 -9.79 -15.85
N LYS A 127 6.46 -9.25 -17.07
CA LYS A 127 7.63 -8.91 -17.90
C LYS A 127 8.41 -7.71 -17.35
N MET A 128 7.81 -6.92 -16.44
CA MET A 128 8.45 -5.75 -15.87
C MET A 128 9.61 -6.15 -14.96
N GLY A 129 10.82 -5.82 -15.38
CA GLY A 129 12.07 -6.15 -14.67
C GLY A 129 12.45 -5.21 -13.52
N PHE A 130 11.54 -4.32 -13.12
CA PHE A 130 11.79 -3.33 -12.08
C PHE A 130 11.82 -3.98 -10.68
N ALA A 131 12.80 -3.58 -9.86
CA ALA A 131 12.98 -4.14 -8.52
C ALA A 131 11.97 -3.61 -7.49
N GLY A 132 11.27 -2.54 -7.83
CA GLY A 132 10.32 -1.85 -6.96
C GLY A 132 10.86 -0.55 -6.37
N LEU A 133 9.94 0.29 -5.93
CA LEU A 133 10.19 1.53 -5.21
C LEU A 133 9.79 1.31 -3.74
N LYS A 134 10.79 1.05 -2.88
CA LYS A 134 10.55 0.62 -1.49
C LYS A 134 10.13 1.77 -0.59
N ASP A 135 10.60 2.98 -0.86
CA ASP A 135 10.27 4.16 -0.07
C ASP A 135 8.80 4.53 -0.24
N ASP A 136 8.07 4.63 0.84
CA ASP A 136 6.63 4.85 0.88
C ASP A 136 6.24 6.27 0.44
N GLU A 137 7.04 7.25 0.84
CA GLU A 137 6.83 8.65 0.46
C GLU A 137 7.11 8.85 -1.02
N ASP A 138 8.20 8.29 -1.53
CA ASP A 138 8.55 8.34 -2.95
C ASP A 138 7.47 7.68 -3.82
N ARG A 139 6.88 6.55 -3.37
CA ARG A 139 5.76 5.93 -4.09
C ARG A 139 4.52 6.79 -4.06
N ALA A 140 4.16 7.37 -2.92
CA ALA A 140 3.01 8.26 -2.81
C ALA A 140 3.17 9.51 -3.70
N ASN A 141 4.35 10.13 -3.71
CA ASN A 141 4.67 11.28 -4.56
C ASN A 141 4.59 10.93 -6.06
N LEU A 142 5.08 9.76 -6.45
CA LEU A 142 4.99 9.26 -7.81
C LEU A 142 3.53 9.03 -8.22
N ILE A 143 2.74 8.34 -7.40
CA ILE A 143 1.34 8.04 -7.68
C ILE A 143 0.53 9.34 -7.75
N ALA A 144 0.73 10.27 -6.82
CA ALA A 144 0.09 11.59 -6.84
C ALA A 144 0.38 12.36 -8.13
N TRP A 145 1.60 12.28 -8.64
CA TRP A 145 1.96 12.88 -9.93
C TRP A 145 1.30 12.14 -11.10
N MET A 146 1.23 10.81 -11.06
CA MET A 146 0.57 10.02 -12.10
C MET A 146 -0.92 10.36 -12.25
N PHE A 147 -1.60 10.71 -11.17
CA PHE A 147 -2.99 11.21 -11.21
C PHE A 147 -3.14 12.49 -12.05
N GLN A 148 -2.07 13.25 -12.20
CA GLN A 148 -2.03 14.47 -13.02
C GLN A 148 -1.68 14.20 -14.49
N GLN A 149 -1.14 13.02 -14.81
CA GLN A 149 -0.74 12.63 -16.18
C GLN A 149 -1.93 12.06 -16.95
N ALA A 150 -2.96 12.86 -17.14
CA ALA A 150 -4.22 12.49 -17.79
C ALA A 150 -4.87 13.66 -18.50
N ASP A 151 -5.74 13.36 -19.47
CA ASP A 151 -6.58 14.36 -20.17
C ASP A 151 -7.60 15.01 -19.20
N ALA A 152 -8.05 14.24 -18.20
CA ALA A 152 -8.90 14.70 -17.11
C ALA A 152 -8.21 14.30 -15.78
N PRO A 153 -7.30 15.14 -15.26
CA PRO A 153 -6.62 14.85 -14.01
C PRO A 153 -7.60 14.60 -12.88
N MET A 154 -7.37 13.52 -12.13
CA MET A 154 -8.19 13.21 -10.96
C MET A 154 -7.62 13.93 -9.74
N ALA A 155 -8.50 14.36 -8.83
CA ALA A 155 -8.10 14.84 -7.52
C ALA A 155 -7.60 13.66 -6.65
N LEU A 156 -6.67 13.97 -5.75
CA LEU A 156 -6.15 13.04 -4.75
C LEU A 156 -7.15 12.87 -3.62
#